data_4c9de58ea624e61f6ae00d3e3cc2a705
#
_entry.id   4c9de58ea624e61f6ae00d3e3cc2a705
#
_cell.length_a   1.000
_cell.length_b   1.000
_cell.length_c   1.000
_cell.angle_alpha   90.00
_cell.angle_beta   90.00
_cell.angle_gamma   90.00
#
_symmetry.space_group_name_H-M   'P 1'
#
loop_
_entity.id
_entity.type
_entity.pdbx_description
1 polymer ?
#
loop_
_entity_poly.entity_id
_entity_poly.type
_entity_poly.pdbx_seq_one_letter_code
_entity_poly.pdbx_strand_id
1 'polypeptide(L)'
;MQAQPPPFIGPYKIQAELGRGGMGVVYRGIDPAIGREVAVKIIRLDQFATAEEAAHLRLRLSREAAAGGCLSHPGIVTVYQLGEHENVVYIAMEFIAGASLESLLKTRPFNDVGETIGLLEQVADALDHAHSMGIVHRDVKPANILVRDNGKVKITDFGIAKIRSEDITQAGAILGTPEYMAPEQIMASQVDGKADQFSLAVMAFLMLTGKRPFEAPTANALIFQIVNAEPLLLHEVNNRMPAAATEVLRKALAKSSEGRFPTCREFVSELSRALLGTGAACSVRVAGGQIKPSRLVSRNILATGAAATAVIAAAGLLLWSRHPEKGPHADVRVPPAALVKSGNSTAAELVNAKDGLTYVMIPEGSFTMGCDQGTCRPDTVPVHGVTISKPFYLSKTEVTSEAYDKFAGTSSGEGQKPAANVSWDDARDYCEWAGGRLPTEAEWEHAARGSERKSPLGETAWYRSNSGGKVRAAATKAPNRAGVHDMQGNVWEWIADWYGPFYYRMSPNLDPPGPSRGSERVLRGGSALSEADHAHVYARWALSPGMTDSTIGFRCALDGAAR
;
A
#
# COMPACT_ATOMS: atom_id res chain seq x y z
N MET A 1 -5.75 7.14 34.41
CA MET A 1 -7.15 7.18 34.90
C MET A 1 -8.04 7.11 33.68
N GLN A 2 -8.84 6.06 33.54
CA GLN A 2 -9.87 5.99 32.50
C GLN A 2 -10.94 7.01 32.85
N ALA A 3 -11.21 7.97 32.00
CA ALA A 3 -12.30 8.92 32.20
C ALA A 3 -13.62 8.14 32.28
N GLN A 4 -14.46 8.45 33.26
CA GLN A 4 -15.80 7.84 33.33
C GLN A 4 -16.59 8.19 32.08
N PRO A 5 -17.37 7.24 31.51
CA PRO A 5 -18.18 7.53 30.35
C PRO A 5 -19.19 8.65 30.68
N PRO A 6 -19.51 9.52 29.72
CA PRO A 6 -20.52 10.56 29.93
C PRO A 6 -21.87 9.90 30.24
N PRO A 7 -22.70 10.48 31.10
CA PRO A 7 -23.98 9.88 31.47
C PRO A 7 -24.99 9.82 30.31
N PHE A 8 -24.90 10.80 29.39
CA PHE A 8 -25.75 10.90 28.20
C PHE A 8 -24.92 11.37 26.98
N ILE A 9 -25.32 10.91 25.81
CA ILE A 9 -24.87 11.43 24.50
C ILE A 9 -26.13 11.63 23.66
N GLY A 10 -26.46 12.89 23.35
CA GLY A 10 -27.78 13.22 22.81
C GLY A 10 -28.89 12.69 23.72
N PRO A 11 -29.91 12.02 23.19
CA PRO A 11 -31.00 11.46 24.01
C PRO A 11 -30.62 10.13 24.70
N TYR A 12 -29.49 9.50 24.36
CA TYR A 12 -29.13 8.14 24.78
C TYR A 12 -28.46 8.12 26.13
N LYS A 13 -28.96 7.28 27.05
CA LYS A 13 -28.35 7.02 28.36
C LYS A 13 -27.21 6.01 28.19
N ILE A 14 -25.99 6.41 28.50
CA ILE A 14 -24.80 5.58 28.34
C ILE A 14 -24.64 4.61 29.51
N GLN A 15 -24.29 3.35 29.19
CA GLN A 15 -24.09 2.29 30.17
C GLN A 15 -22.64 1.85 30.29
N ALA A 16 -21.94 1.66 29.17
CA ALA A 16 -20.57 1.15 29.13
C ALA A 16 -19.83 1.57 27.87
N GLU A 17 -18.52 1.64 27.92
CA GLU A 17 -17.66 1.73 26.74
C GLU A 17 -17.54 0.34 26.09
N LEU A 18 -17.82 0.22 24.79
CA LEU A 18 -17.68 -1.01 24.01
C LEU A 18 -16.30 -1.11 23.34
N GLY A 19 -15.72 0.02 22.98
CA GLY A 19 -14.42 0.06 22.34
C GLY A 19 -13.97 1.48 22.03
N ARG A 20 -12.64 1.62 21.84
CA ARG A 20 -11.99 2.89 21.51
C ARG A 20 -11.07 2.69 20.31
N GLY A 21 -11.15 3.56 19.33
CA GLY A 21 -10.32 3.53 18.13
C GLY A 21 -9.86 4.92 17.70
N GLY A 22 -9.10 5.00 16.63
CA GLY A 22 -8.52 6.25 16.12
C GLY A 22 -9.54 7.35 15.73
N MET A 23 -10.81 6.98 15.52
CA MET A 23 -11.87 7.94 15.15
C MET A 23 -12.80 8.32 16.30
N GLY A 24 -12.67 7.70 17.46
CA GLY A 24 -13.56 7.98 18.57
C GLY A 24 -13.83 6.75 19.45
N VAL A 25 -14.90 6.85 20.20
CA VAL A 25 -15.30 5.82 21.17
C VAL A 25 -16.70 5.34 20.84
N VAL A 26 -16.93 4.04 21.02
CA VAL A 26 -18.25 3.43 20.89
C VAL A 26 -18.75 3.03 22.26
N TYR A 27 -19.97 3.45 22.58
CA TYR A 27 -20.64 3.16 23.85
C TYR A 27 -21.86 2.29 23.65
N ARG A 28 -22.15 1.43 24.61
CA ARG A 28 -23.48 0.83 24.79
C ARG A 28 -24.36 1.82 25.52
N GLY A 29 -25.54 2.05 24.99
CA GLY A 29 -26.52 2.95 25.58
C GLY A 29 -27.93 2.39 25.46
N ILE A 30 -28.88 3.11 26.06
CA ILE A 30 -30.32 2.85 25.94
C ILE A 30 -30.99 4.11 25.39
N ASP A 31 -31.85 3.89 24.42
CA ASP A 31 -32.85 4.86 23.99
C ASP A 31 -33.95 4.94 25.06
N PRO A 32 -34.03 5.99 25.87
CA PRO A 32 -34.96 6.04 27.00
C PRO A 32 -36.44 6.16 26.55
N ALA A 33 -36.69 6.60 25.31
CA ALA A 33 -38.04 6.78 24.81
C ALA A 33 -38.74 5.43 24.55
N ILE A 34 -37.99 4.40 24.14
CA ILE A 34 -38.53 3.09 23.76
C ILE A 34 -37.86 1.90 24.47
N GLY A 35 -36.90 2.17 25.37
CA GLY A 35 -36.17 1.14 26.12
C GLY A 35 -35.25 0.25 25.28
N ARG A 36 -34.88 0.69 24.07
CA ARG A 36 -34.07 -0.09 23.14
C ARG A 36 -32.58 0.10 23.40
N GLU A 37 -31.82 -1.01 23.38
CA GLU A 37 -30.35 -0.96 23.39
C GLU A 37 -29.81 -0.44 22.07
N VAL A 38 -28.80 0.42 22.16
CA VAL A 38 -28.13 1.06 21.02
C VAL A 38 -26.61 1.04 21.20
N ALA A 39 -25.89 1.02 20.11
CA ALA A 39 -24.48 1.40 20.07
C ALA A 39 -24.39 2.88 19.66
N VAL A 40 -23.66 3.68 20.43
CA VAL A 40 -23.47 5.11 20.17
C VAL A 40 -21.99 5.35 19.91
N LYS A 41 -21.65 5.64 18.64
CA LYS A 41 -20.29 5.97 18.20
C LYS A 41 -20.13 7.48 18.23
N ILE A 42 -19.14 7.98 18.97
CA ILE A 42 -18.80 9.40 18.97
C ILE A 42 -17.59 9.67 18.09
N ILE A 43 -17.65 10.78 17.36
CA ILE A 43 -16.57 11.31 16.55
C ILE A 43 -16.21 12.67 17.10
N ARG A 44 -14.96 12.84 17.53
CA ARG A 44 -14.47 14.06 18.17
C ARG A 44 -14.08 15.08 17.11
N LEU A 45 -14.66 16.26 17.18
CA LEU A 45 -14.37 17.36 16.26
C LEU A 45 -13.19 18.24 16.71
N ASP A 46 -12.80 18.13 17.98
CA ASP A 46 -11.69 18.88 18.59
C ASP A 46 -10.28 18.47 18.07
N GLN A 47 -10.21 17.42 17.26
CA GLN A 47 -8.96 16.95 16.65
C GLN A 47 -8.63 17.66 15.32
N PHE A 48 -9.55 18.49 14.81
CA PHE A 48 -9.37 19.22 13.55
C PHE A 48 -8.84 20.63 13.80
N ALA A 49 -7.90 21.08 12.96
CA ALA A 49 -7.16 22.32 13.18
C ALA A 49 -8.01 23.57 12.94
N THR A 50 -9.07 23.48 12.10
CA THR A 50 -9.91 24.61 11.75
C THR A 50 -11.41 24.32 11.88
N ALA A 51 -12.21 25.38 12.09
CA ALA A 51 -13.67 25.29 12.12
C ALA A 51 -14.25 24.87 10.75
N GLU A 52 -13.56 25.19 9.66
CA GLU A 52 -13.95 24.83 8.29
C GLU A 52 -13.78 23.32 8.04
N GLU A 53 -12.67 22.73 8.50
CA GLU A 53 -12.45 21.28 8.45
C GLU A 53 -13.52 20.52 9.23
N ALA A 54 -13.84 20.99 10.44
CA ALA A 54 -14.90 20.42 11.26
C ALA A 54 -16.28 20.52 10.58
N ALA A 55 -16.60 21.63 9.90
CA ALA A 55 -17.84 21.83 9.15
C ALA A 55 -17.92 20.90 7.92
N HIS A 56 -16.82 20.75 7.18
CA HIS A 56 -16.72 19.80 6.07
C HIS A 56 -16.93 18.36 6.53
N LEU A 57 -16.32 17.97 7.66
CA LEU A 57 -16.52 16.64 8.24
C LEU A 57 -17.97 16.39 8.63
N ARG A 58 -18.64 17.38 9.27
CA ARG A 58 -20.08 17.25 9.59
C ARG A 58 -20.94 17.00 8.36
N LEU A 59 -20.71 17.76 7.29
CA LEU A 59 -21.47 17.60 6.05
C LEU A 59 -21.25 16.23 5.41
N ARG A 60 -20.01 15.73 5.45
CA ARG A 60 -19.66 14.38 4.95
C ARG A 60 -20.31 13.30 5.79
N LEU A 61 -20.20 13.37 7.12
CA LEU A 61 -20.85 12.42 8.05
C LEU A 61 -22.37 12.38 7.84
N SER A 62 -22.99 13.53 7.60
CA SER A 62 -24.43 13.60 7.32
C SER A 62 -24.81 12.88 6.02
N ARG A 63 -24.03 13.04 4.96
CA ARG A 63 -24.27 12.36 3.68
C ARG A 63 -24.06 10.83 3.78
N GLU A 64 -23.05 10.42 4.51
CA GLU A 64 -22.72 9.00 4.65
C GLU A 64 -23.62 8.26 5.62
N ALA A 65 -24.03 8.91 6.71
CA ALA A 65 -25.07 8.38 7.59
C ALA A 65 -26.42 8.25 6.87
N ALA A 66 -26.75 9.21 5.99
CA ALA A 66 -27.94 9.12 5.14
C ALA A 66 -27.85 7.94 4.16
N ALA A 67 -26.69 7.74 3.52
CA ALA A 67 -26.46 6.57 2.64
C ALA A 67 -26.53 5.24 3.41
N GLY A 68 -25.86 5.14 4.57
CA GLY A 68 -25.94 3.97 5.44
C GLY A 68 -27.33 3.72 6.02
N GLY A 69 -28.10 4.79 6.30
CA GLY A 69 -29.48 4.72 6.79
C GLY A 69 -30.49 4.18 5.76
N CYS A 70 -30.17 4.26 4.46
CA CYS A 70 -30.98 3.66 3.39
C CYS A 70 -30.77 2.15 3.25
N LEU A 71 -29.71 1.58 3.84
CA LEU A 71 -29.43 0.15 3.75
C LEU A 71 -30.30 -0.65 4.74
N SER A 72 -31.18 -1.48 4.23
CA SER A 72 -31.97 -2.43 5.03
C SER A 72 -31.65 -3.86 4.63
N HIS A 73 -30.77 -4.50 5.39
CA HIS A 73 -30.32 -5.87 5.15
C HIS A 73 -30.02 -6.60 6.46
N PRO A 74 -30.36 -7.89 6.62
CA PRO A 74 -30.10 -8.64 7.86
C PRO A 74 -28.62 -8.72 8.23
N GLY A 75 -27.70 -8.65 7.26
CA GLY A 75 -26.24 -8.65 7.43
C GLY A 75 -25.61 -7.26 7.58
N ILE A 76 -26.40 -6.17 7.65
CA ILE A 76 -25.91 -4.80 7.82
C ILE A 76 -26.42 -4.23 9.14
N VAL A 77 -25.58 -3.50 9.87
CA VAL A 77 -25.97 -2.78 11.08
C VAL A 77 -26.87 -1.60 10.71
N THR A 78 -28.03 -1.51 11.33
CA THR A 78 -28.99 -0.44 11.07
C THR A 78 -28.54 0.85 11.77
N VAL A 79 -28.40 1.94 11.04
CA VAL A 79 -28.19 3.28 11.59
C VAL A 79 -29.53 3.88 11.95
N TYR A 80 -29.69 4.34 13.18
CA TYR A 80 -30.94 4.91 13.68
C TYR A 80 -30.95 6.44 13.63
N GLN A 81 -29.82 7.07 14.00
CA GLN A 81 -29.74 8.51 14.09
C GLN A 81 -28.30 8.99 13.96
N LEU A 82 -28.12 10.11 13.27
CA LEU A 82 -26.96 10.98 13.37
C LEU A 82 -27.39 12.21 14.16
N GLY A 83 -26.54 12.68 15.07
CA GLY A 83 -26.82 13.89 15.85
C GLY A 83 -25.54 14.54 16.36
N GLU A 84 -25.70 15.71 16.95
CA GLU A 84 -24.63 16.44 17.62
C GLU A 84 -24.96 16.59 19.11
N HIS A 85 -23.94 16.50 19.94
CA HIS A 85 -24.02 16.73 21.37
C HIS A 85 -22.74 17.41 21.84
N GLU A 86 -22.86 18.63 22.39
CA GLU A 86 -21.71 19.48 22.70
C GLU A 86 -20.77 19.65 21.49
N ASN A 87 -19.51 19.22 21.58
CA ASN A 87 -18.51 19.33 20.50
C ASN A 87 -18.23 17.98 19.82
N VAL A 88 -19.15 17.02 19.88
CA VAL A 88 -19.01 15.72 19.24
C VAL A 88 -20.19 15.43 18.31
N VAL A 89 -19.90 14.78 17.19
CA VAL A 89 -20.93 14.15 16.36
C VAL A 89 -21.11 12.72 16.85
N TYR A 90 -22.34 12.26 16.98
CA TYR A 90 -22.63 10.87 17.34
C TYR A 90 -23.48 10.17 16.30
N ILE A 91 -23.26 8.88 16.16
CA ILE A 91 -24.05 7.96 15.33
C ILE A 91 -24.65 6.90 16.27
N ALA A 92 -25.98 6.90 16.38
CA ALA A 92 -26.69 5.85 17.09
C ALA A 92 -27.12 4.76 16.12
N MET A 93 -26.81 3.50 16.46
CA MET A 93 -27.03 2.35 15.60
C MET A 93 -27.44 1.11 16.38
N GLU A 94 -27.83 0.07 15.69
CA GLU A 94 -28.18 -1.25 16.24
C GLU A 94 -27.06 -1.78 17.12
N PHE A 95 -27.37 -2.11 18.39
CA PHE A 95 -26.45 -2.82 19.26
C PHE A 95 -26.42 -4.30 18.88
N ILE A 96 -25.22 -4.84 18.65
CA ILE A 96 -25.03 -6.25 18.29
C ILE A 96 -24.39 -6.97 19.48
N ALA A 97 -25.14 -7.87 20.09
CA ALA A 97 -24.60 -8.81 21.07
C ALA A 97 -23.74 -9.86 20.35
N GLY A 98 -22.43 -9.82 20.54
CA GLY A 98 -21.46 -10.67 19.86
C GLY A 98 -20.04 -10.11 19.94
N ALA A 99 -19.15 -10.64 19.15
CA ALA A 99 -17.74 -10.20 19.07
C ALA A 99 -17.38 -9.79 17.65
N SER A 100 -16.36 -8.92 17.49
CA SER A 100 -15.81 -8.67 16.16
C SER A 100 -15.04 -9.89 15.66
N LEU A 101 -15.03 -10.10 14.35
CA LEU A 101 -14.26 -11.17 13.73
C LEU A 101 -12.76 -11.03 14.06
N GLU A 102 -12.25 -9.80 14.22
CA GLU A 102 -10.90 -9.56 14.68
C GLU A 102 -10.63 -10.14 16.08
N SER A 103 -11.56 -9.96 17.02
CA SER A 103 -11.46 -10.54 18.37
C SER A 103 -11.52 -12.08 18.32
N LEU A 104 -12.35 -12.62 17.46
CA LEU A 104 -12.45 -14.08 17.28
C LEU A 104 -11.16 -14.66 16.70
N LEU A 105 -10.57 -14.01 15.68
CA LEU A 105 -9.30 -14.42 15.08
C LEU A 105 -8.13 -14.40 16.06
N LYS A 106 -8.16 -13.50 17.07
CA LYS A 106 -7.15 -13.44 18.14
C LYS A 106 -7.31 -14.55 19.20
N THR A 107 -8.52 -15.04 19.38
CA THR A 107 -8.85 -16.00 20.46
C THR A 107 -8.85 -17.45 20.01
N ARG A 108 -9.12 -17.69 18.74
CA ARG A 108 -9.14 -19.04 18.16
C ARG A 108 -8.77 -19.04 16.67
N PRO A 109 -8.05 -20.06 16.18
CA PRO A 109 -7.88 -20.24 14.74
C PRO A 109 -9.20 -20.70 14.10
N PHE A 110 -9.44 -20.27 12.86
CA PHE A 110 -10.53 -20.77 12.03
C PHE A 110 -10.05 -22.05 11.32
N ASN A 111 -10.25 -23.19 11.96
CA ASN A 111 -9.79 -24.49 11.43
C ASN A 111 -10.86 -25.20 10.57
N ASP A 112 -12.11 -24.75 10.66
CA ASP A 112 -13.22 -25.28 9.87
C ASP A 112 -13.45 -24.42 8.62
N VAL A 113 -13.17 -25.02 7.47
CA VAL A 113 -13.39 -24.39 6.16
C VAL A 113 -14.88 -24.08 5.95
N GLY A 114 -15.78 -24.94 6.41
CA GLY A 114 -17.23 -24.73 6.31
C GLY A 114 -17.69 -23.51 7.11
N GLU A 115 -17.19 -23.33 8.34
CA GLU A 115 -17.46 -22.14 9.15
C GLU A 115 -16.94 -20.88 8.45
N THR A 116 -15.71 -20.92 7.93
CA THR A 116 -15.10 -19.81 7.21
C THR A 116 -15.95 -19.41 6.01
N ILE A 117 -16.33 -20.36 5.17
CA ILE A 117 -17.15 -20.11 3.98
C ILE A 117 -18.53 -19.55 4.39
N GLY A 118 -19.19 -20.13 5.39
CA GLY A 118 -20.49 -19.66 5.84
C GLY A 118 -20.49 -18.22 6.39
N LEU A 119 -19.39 -17.76 6.97
CA LEU A 119 -19.22 -16.35 7.36
C LEU A 119 -18.97 -15.45 6.14
N LEU A 120 -18.10 -15.87 5.21
CA LEU A 120 -17.80 -15.12 3.99
C LEU A 120 -19.02 -14.97 3.08
N GLU A 121 -19.87 -16.00 2.97
CA GLU A 121 -21.15 -15.94 2.21
C GLU A 121 -22.07 -14.86 2.75
N GLN A 122 -22.22 -14.76 4.08
CA GLN A 122 -23.04 -13.72 4.70
C GLN A 122 -22.49 -12.31 4.48
N VAL A 123 -21.14 -12.16 4.55
CA VAL A 123 -20.48 -10.88 4.26
C VAL A 123 -20.67 -10.51 2.79
N ALA A 124 -20.46 -11.44 1.87
CA ALA A 124 -20.62 -11.22 0.43
C ALA A 124 -22.05 -10.80 0.06
N ASP A 125 -23.06 -11.46 0.67
CA ASP A 125 -24.47 -11.14 0.48
C ASP A 125 -24.80 -9.69 0.89
N ALA A 126 -24.29 -9.27 2.04
CA ALA A 126 -24.48 -7.91 2.55
C ALA A 126 -23.75 -6.85 1.71
N LEU A 127 -22.53 -7.13 1.24
CA LEU A 127 -21.77 -6.23 0.38
C LEU A 127 -22.45 -6.06 -0.99
N ASP A 128 -22.83 -7.16 -1.65
CA ASP A 128 -23.50 -7.11 -2.95
C ASP A 128 -24.85 -6.39 -2.88
N HIS A 129 -25.58 -6.51 -1.75
CA HIS A 129 -26.78 -5.70 -1.51
C HIS A 129 -26.46 -4.20 -1.50
N ALA A 130 -25.42 -3.76 -0.76
CA ALA A 130 -25.01 -2.36 -0.73
C ALA A 130 -24.55 -1.87 -2.11
N HIS A 131 -23.76 -2.70 -2.83
CA HIS A 131 -23.27 -2.38 -4.18
C HIS A 131 -24.42 -2.20 -5.18
N SER A 132 -25.51 -2.99 -5.08
CA SER A 132 -26.70 -2.84 -5.92
C SER A 132 -27.40 -1.50 -5.71
N MET A 133 -27.19 -0.85 -4.57
CA MET A 133 -27.68 0.50 -4.24
C MET A 133 -26.65 1.59 -4.50
N GLY A 134 -25.52 1.27 -5.15
CA GLY A 134 -24.44 2.22 -5.45
C GLY A 134 -23.57 2.60 -4.24
N ILE A 135 -23.67 1.84 -3.13
CA ILE A 135 -22.93 2.13 -1.89
C ILE A 135 -21.78 1.14 -1.75
N VAL A 136 -20.53 1.64 -1.70
CA VAL A 136 -19.31 0.87 -1.49
C VAL A 136 -18.83 1.07 -0.06
N HIS A 137 -18.45 0.01 0.63
CA HIS A 137 -18.05 0.05 2.05
C HIS A 137 -16.68 0.72 2.25
N ARG A 138 -15.67 0.35 1.44
CA ARG A 138 -14.30 0.89 1.40
C ARG A 138 -13.40 0.61 2.61
N ASP A 139 -13.90 -0.02 3.66
CA ASP A 139 -13.13 -0.40 4.87
C ASP A 139 -13.55 -1.80 5.39
N VAL A 140 -13.69 -2.77 4.47
CA VAL A 140 -14.00 -4.16 4.82
C VAL A 140 -12.78 -4.77 5.51
N LYS A 141 -12.96 -5.12 6.80
CA LYS A 141 -11.90 -5.74 7.61
C LYS A 141 -12.51 -6.49 8.80
N PRO A 142 -11.80 -7.40 9.46
CA PRO A 142 -12.33 -8.19 10.57
C PRO A 142 -12.88 -7.36 11.73
N ALA A 143 -12.34 -6.17 12.00
CA ALA A 143 -12.83 -5.27 13.05
C ALA A 143 -14.25 -4.75 12.78
N ASN A 144 -14.65 -4.62 11.50
CA ASN A 144 -15.95 -4.11 11.08
C ASN A 144 -16.99 -5.23 10.80
N ILE A 145 -16.63 -6.48 11.07
CA ILE A 145 -17.51 -7.64 10.94
C ILE A 145 -17.88 -8.14 12.34
N LEU A 146 -19.12 -7.98 12.73
CA LEU A 146 -19.62 -8.44 14.03
C LEU A 146 -20.29 -9.80 13.86
N VAL A 147 -19.91 -10.77 14.68
CA VAL A 147 -20.43 -12.13 14.68
C VAL A 147 -21.22 -12.35 15.97
N ARG A 148 -22.51 -12.66 15.82
CA ARG A 148 -23.39 -13.00 16.95
C ARG A 148 -23.16 -14.44 17.42
N ASP A 149 -23.57 -14.76 18.64
CA ASP A 149 -23.45 -16.11 19.21
C ASP A 149 -24.14 -17.20 18.37
N ASN A 150 -25.13 -16.84 17.56
CA ASN A 150 -25.82 -17.73 16.63
C ASN A 150 -25.14 -17.86 15.25
N GLY A 151 -23.93 -17.35 15.09
CA GLY A 151 -23.15 -17.37 13.84
C GLY A 151 -23.65 -16.41 12.76
N LYS A 152 -24.60 -15.52 13.07
CA LYS A 152 -25.04 -14.49 12.13
C LYS A 152 -24.10 -13.29 12.12
N VAL A 153 -23.82 -12.79 10.91
CA VAL A 153 -22.91 -11.68 10.67
C VAL A 153 -23.67 -10.36 10.55
N LYS A 154 -23.06 -9.30 11.04
CA LYS A 154 -23.46 -7.91 10.80
C LYS A 154 -22.25 -7.06 10.43
N ILE A 155 -22.31 -6.38 9.28
CA ILE A 155 -21.29 -5.43 8.85
C ILE A 155 -21.63 -4.05 9.43
N THR A 156 -20.65 -3.40 10.02
CA THR A 156 -20.76 -2.04 10.58
C THR A 156 -19.88 -1.05 9.82
N ASP A 157 -20.10 0.24 10.04
CA ASP A 157 -19.27 1.34 9.53
C ASP A 157 -19.30 1.54 8.00
N PHE A 158 -20.45 1.26 7.34
CA PHE A 158 -20.66 1.61 5.95
C PHE A 158 -20.51 3.12 5.72
N GLY A 159 -19.72 3.49 4.73
CA GLY A 159 -19.60 4.86 4.24
C GLY A 159 -18.63 5.75 5.03
N ILE A 160 -18.33 5.48 6.31
CA ILE A 160 -17.43 6.31 7.15
C ILE A 160 -15.99 6.34 6.58
N ALA A 161 -15.62 5.36 5.77
CA ALA A 161 -14.29 5.26 5.17
C ALA A 161 -14.04 6.24 4.01
N LYS A 162 -15.08 6.78 3.35
CA LYS A 162 -14.90 7.80 2.31
C LYS A 162 -14.31 9.09 2.88
N ILE A 163 -14.63 9.40 4.14
CA ILE A 163 -14.03 10.51 4.89
C ILE A 163 -12.51 10.31 4.99
N ARG A 164 -12.06 9.07 5.23
CA ARG A 164 -10.63 8.74 5.39
C ARG A 164 -9.84 8.82 4.09
N SER A 165 -10.41 8.41 2.96
CA SER A 165 -9.68 8.36 1.68
C SER A 165 -9.41 9.76 1.11
N GLU A 166 -10.29 10.73 1.35
CA GLU A 166 -10.10 12.11 0.92
C GLU A 166 -9.16 12.89 1.87
N ASP A 167 -9.16 12.56 3.18
CA ASP A 167 -8.24 13.14 4.18
C ASP A 167 -6.82 12.52 4.11
N ILE A 168 -6.68 11.25 3.69
CA ILE A 168 -5.38 10.62 3.41
C ILE A 168 -4.62 11.42 2.35
N THR A 169 -5.33 11.94 1.35
CA THR A 169 -4.74 12.74 0.27
C THR A 169 -4.36 14.16 0.69
N GLN A 170 -4.98 14.72 1.74
CA GLN A 170 -4.68 16.08 2.23
C GLN A 170 -3.60 16.11 3.32
N ALA A 171 -3.51 15.11 4.19
CA ALA A 171 -2.60 15.13 5.33
C ALA A 171 -1.27 14.38 5.13
N GLY A 172 -1.10 13.62 4.04
CA GLY A 172 0.11 12.83 3.79
C GLY A 172 0.38 11.72 4.82
N ALA A 173 -0.52 11.55 5.81
CA ALA A 173 -0.47 10.50 6.79
C ALA A 173 -1.51 9.44 6.43
N ILE A 174 -1.08 8.20 6.25
CA ILE A 174 -1.99 7.06 6.12
C ILE A 174 -2.65 6.85 7.48
N LEU A 175 -3.83 7.46 7.67
CA LEU A 175 -4.61 7.28 8.89
C LEU A 175 -5.39 5.96 8.79
N GLY A 176 -4.79 4.86 9.21
CA GLY A 176 -5.39 3.52 9.22
C GLY A 176 -4.41 2.46 8.77
N THR A 177 -4.77 1.21 8.99
CA THR A 177 -3.97 0.05 8.62
C THR A 177 -4.24 -0.30 7.16
N PRO A 178 -3.29 -0.16 6.22
CA PRO A 178 -3.52 -0.39 4.79
C PRO A 178 -3.72 -1.87 4.42
N GLU A 179 -3.68 -2.75 5.38
CA GLU A 179 -3.62 -4.22 5.25
C GLU A 179 -4.76 -4.85 4.43
N TYR A 180 -5.90 -4.17 4.33
CA TYR A 180 -7.09 -4.64 3.61
C TYR A 180 -7.46 -3.73 2.43
N MET A 181 -6.71 -2.65 2.19
CA MET A 181 -7.01 -1.71 1.10
C MET A 181 -6.76 -2.33 -0.26
N ALA A 182 -7.65 -2.06 -1.20
CA ALA A 182 -7.45 -2.43 -2.60
C ALA A 182 -6.45 -1.49 -3.30
N PRO A 183 -5.74 -1.95 -4.34
CA PRO A 183 -4.81 -1.12 -5.10
C PRO A 183 -5.41 0.20 -5.57
N GLU A 184 -6.63 0.20 -6.12
CA GLU A 184 -7.34 1.40 -6.59
C GLU A 184 -7.66 2.40 -5.48
N GLN A 185 -7.87 1.94 -4.24
CA GLN A 185 -8.05 2.83 -3.09
C GLN A 185 -6.75 3.54 -2.72
N ILE A 186 -5.64 2.79 -2.72
CA ILE A 186 -4.30 3.31 -2.47
C ILE A 186 -3.90 4.33 -3.55
N MET A 187 -4.27 4.03 -4.79
CA MET A 187 -3.95 4.85 -5.97
C MET A 187 -4.90 6.03 -6.16
N ALA A 188 -5.88 6.23 -5.25
CA ALA A 188 -6.94 7.25 -5.37
C ALA A 188 -7.66 7.23 -6.73
N SER A 189 -7.78 6.03 -7.34
CA SER A 189 -8.50 5.80 -8.60
C SER A 189 -10.00 5.66 -8.35
N GLN A 190 -10.78 5.45 -9.41
CA GLN A 190 -12.21 5.20 -9.26
C GLN A 190 -12.44 3.89 -8.48
N VAL A 191 -13.13 3.98 -7.35
CA VAL A 191 -13.39 2.87 -6.43
C VAL A 191 -14.84 2.42 -6.56
N ASP A 192 -15.03 1.17 -6.95
CA ASP A 192 -16.32 0.48 -7.02
C ASP A 192 -16.41 -0.69 -6.02
N GLY A 193 -17.48 -1.50 -6.09
CA GLY A 193 -17.68 -2.66 -5.20
C GLY A 193 -16.58 -3.72 -5.27
N LYS A 194 -15.76 -3.73 -6.31
CA LYS A 194 -14.64 -4.66 -6.45
C LYS A 194 -13.48 -4.35 -5.48
N ALA A 195 -13.42 -3.13 -4.94
CA ALA A 195 -12.51 -2.83 -3.84
C ALA A 195 -12.88 -3.59 -2.56
N ASP A 196 -14.18 -3.64 -2.24
CA ASP A 196 -14.68 -4.44 -1.11
C ASP A 196 -14.44 -5.95 -1.32
N GLN A 197 -14.55 -6.43 -2.58
CA GLN A 197 -14.22 -7.81 -2.94
C GLN A 197 -12.73 -8.12 -2.70
N PHE A 198 -11.80 -7.20 -3.02
CA PHE A 198 -10.38 -7.36 -2.72
C PHE A 198 -10.16 -7.49 -1.22
N SER A 199 -10.74 -6.60 -0.43
CA SER A 199 -10.66 -6.62 1.03
C SER A 199 -11.24 -7.92 1.62
N LEU A 200 -12.36 -8.41 1.06
CA LEU A 200 -12.97 -9.70 1.39
C LEU A 200 -12.03 -10.88 1.07
N ALA A 201 -11.29 -10.80 -0.05
CA ALA A 201 -10.32 -11.83 -0.42
C ALA A 201 -9.09 -11.84 0.51
N VAL A 202 -8.61 -10.67 0.93
CA VAL A 202 -7.57 -10.55 1.98
C VAL A 202 -8.05 -11.19 3.29
N MET A 203 -9.28 -10.91 3.68
CA MET A 203 -9.88 -11.49 4.89
C MET A 203 -10.06 -13.01 4.77
N ALA A 204 -10.49 -13.52 3.62
CA ALA A 204 -10.60 -14.95 3.36
C ALA A 204 -9.25 -15.65 3.46
N PHE A 205 -8.19 -15.08 2.89
CA PHE A 205 -6.84 -15.59 2.98
C PHE A 205 -6.37 -15.67 4.45
N LEU A 206 -6.58 -14.59 5.21
CA LEU A 206 -6.24 -14.55 6.65
C LEU A 206 -6.99 -15.64 7.44
N MET A 207 -8.29 -15.81 7.20
CA MET A 207 -9.10 -16.82 7.90
C MET A 207 -8.65 -18.25 7.59
N LEU A 208 -8.20 -18.52 6.35
CA LEU A 208 -7.77 -19.86 5.91
C LEU A 208 -6.32 -20.19 6.29
N THR A 209 -5.47 -19.20 6.56
CA THR A 209 -4.03 -19.42 6.75
C THR A 209 -3.49 -18.86 8.07
N GLY A 210 -4.20 -17.94 8.71
CA GLY A 210 -3.69 -17.15 9.83
C GLY A 210 -2.68 -16.06 9.44
N LYS A 211 -2.39 -15.89 8.13
CA LYS A 211 -1.48 -14.86 7.59
C LYS A 211 -2.22 -14.00 6.57
N ARG A 212 -1.68 -12.83 6.26
CA ARG A 212 -2.19 -12.00 5.17
C ARG A 212 -1.51 -12.35 3.84
N PRO A 213 -2.14 -12.08 2.70
CA PRO A 213 -1.53 -12.33 1.39
C PRO A 213 -0.37 -11.38 1.06
N PHE A 214 -0.31 -10.24 1.76
CA PHE A 214 0.75 -9.25 1.67
C PHE A 214 1.19 -8.89 3.09
N GLU A 215 2.49 -8.97 3.38
CA GLU A 215 3.06 -8.64 4.69
C GLU A 215 4.40 -7.91 4.49
N ALA A 216 4.58 -6.78 5.15
CA ALA A 216 5.83 -6.03 5.11
C ALA A 216 6.09 -5.32 6.45
N PRO A 217 7.37 -5.00 6.78
CA PRO A 217 7.73 -4.41 8.06
C PRO A 217 7.27 -2.95 8.22
N THR A 218 6.97 -2.25 7.13
CA THR A 218 6.49 -0.85 7.15
C THR A 218 5.21 -0.69 6.35
N ALA A 219 4.39 0.30 6.70
CA ALA A 219 3.14 0.59 5.99
C ALA A 219 3.38 0.86 4.50
N ASN A 220 4.43 1.60 4.16
CA ASN A 220 4.72 1.94 2.77
C ASN A 220 5.23 0.75 1.95
N ALA A 221 6.05 -0.11 2.55
CA ALA A 221 6.44 -1.37 1.92
C ALA A 221 5.22 -2.29 1.70
N LEU A 222 4.28 -2.33 2.65
CA LEU A 222 3.04 -3.07 2.50
C LEU A 222 2.17 -2.51 1.36
N ILE A 223 2.02 -1.19 1.31
CA ILE A 223 1.33 -0.49 0.22
C ILE A 223 1.96 -0.82 -1.13
N PHE A 224 3.30 -0.79 -1.20
CA PHE A 224 4.02 -1.18 -2.41
C PHE A 224 3.69 -2.61 -2.84
N GLN A 225 3.70 -3.57 -1.89
CA GLN A 225 3.35 -4.97 -2.18
C GLN A 225 1.89 -5.10 -2.63
N ILE A 226 0.95 -4.42 -1.98
CA ILE A 226 -0.46 -4.47 -2.36
C ILE A 226 -0.65 -4.00 -3.80
N VAL A 227 0.07 -2.97 -4.23
CA VAL A 227 -0.06 -2.42 -5.59
C VAL A 227 0.71 -3.25 -6.63
N ASN A 228 1.91 -3.75 -6.30
CA ASN A 228 2.85 -4.28 -7.30
C ASN A 228 3.16 -5.78 -7.18
N ALA A 229 3.18 -6.37 -5.98
CA ALA A 229 3.62 -7.75 -5.80
C ALA A 229 2.47 -8.77 -5.97
N GLU A 230 2.79 -10.00 -6.39
CA GLU A 230 1.83 -11.10 -6.36
C GLU A 230 1.54 -11.51 -4.91
N PRO A 231 0.30 -11.94 -4.60
CA PRO A 231 -0.04 -12.41 -3.26
C PRO A 231 0.69 -13.74 -2.95
N LEU A 232 0.91 -14.00 -1.66
CA LEU A 232 1.37 -15.31 -1.20
C LEU A 232 0.41 -16.40 -1.72
N LEU A 233 0.98 -17.56 -2.08
CA LEU A 233 0.18 -18.68 -2.58
C LEU A 233 -0.47 -19.43 -1.40
N LEU A 234 -1.80 -19.55 -1.43
CA LEU A 234 -2.57 -20.15 -0.34
C LEU A 234 -2.05 -21.55 0.05
N HIS A 235 -1.78 -22.41 -0.95
CA HIS A 235 -1.35 -23.80 -0.74
C HIS A 235 0.11 -23.89 -0.24
N GLU A 236 0.94 -22.87 -0.44
CA GLU A 236 2.30 -22.82 0.13
C GLU A 236 2.27 -22.42 1.60
N VAL A 237 1.36 -21.49 1.97
CA VAL A 237 1.19 -21.06 3.37
C VAL A 237 0.44 -22.11 4.19
N ASN A 238 -0.54 -22.79 3.59
CA ASN A 238 -1.29 -23.88 4.20
C ASN A 238 -1.45 -25.04 3.21
N ASN A 239 -0.61 -26.05 3.35
CA ASN A 239 -0.53 -27.22 2.46
C ASN A 239 -1.79 -28.11 2.45
N ARG A 240 -2.76 -27.86 3.34
CA ARG A 240 -4.07 -28.52 3.32
C ARG A 240 -5.02 -27.89 2.31
N MET A 241 -4.70 -26.73 1.79
CA MET A 241 -5.54 -25.99 0.84
C MET A 241 -5.29 -26.46 -0.58
N PRO A 242 -6.34 -26.71 -1.38
CA PRO A 242 -6.17 -27.14 -2.77
C PRO A 242 -5.64 -25.99 -3.64
N ALA A 243 -4.82 -26.34 -4.64
CA ALA A 243 -4.27 -25.37 -5.60
C ALA A 243 -5.37 -24.58 -6.34
N ALA A 244 -6.53 -25.20 -6.59
CA ALA A 244 -7.68 -24.52 -7.19
C ALA A 244 -8.15 -23.30 -6.36
N ALA A 245 -8.13 -23.38 -5.02
CA ALA A 245 -8.49 -22.25 -4.16
C ALA A 245 -7.45 -21.11 -4.23
N THR A 246 -6.17 -21.44 -4.47
CA THR A 246 -5.12 -20.43 -4.73
C THR A 246 -5.43 -19.61 -5.97
N GLU A 247 -5.86 -20.24 -7.07
CA GLU A 247 -6.19 -19.53 -8.32
C GLU A 247 -7.41 -18.63 -8.14
N VAL A 248 -8.42 -19.06 -7.38
CA VAL A 248 -9.61 -18.23 -7.07
C VAL A 248 -9.19 -17.00 -6.27
N LEU A 249 -8.37 -17.17 -5.22
CA LEU A 249 -7.88 -16.05 -4.42
C LEU A 249 -6.97 -15.12 -5.23
N ARG A 250 -6.08 -15.66 -6.07
CA ARG A 250 -5.23 -14.87 -6.95
C ARG A 250 -6.06 -13.99 -7.90
N LYS A 251 -7.15 -14.53 -8.47
CA LYS A 251 -8.08 -13.76 -9.29
C LYS A 251 -8.77 -12.65 -8.49
N ALA A 252 -9.27 -12.95 -7.28
CA ALA A 252 -9.94 -11.96 -6.43
C ALA A 252 -8.98 -10.87 -5.92
N LEU A 253 -7.67 -11.18 -5.78
CA LEU A 253 -6.59 -10.28 -5.40
C LEU A 253 -5.87 -9.66 -6.61
N ALA A 254 -6.43 -9.76 -7.81
CA ALA A 254 -5.87 -9.13 -9.01
C ALA A 254 -5.73 -7.62 -8.81
N LYS A 255 -4.63 -7.05 -9.33
CA LYS A 255 -4.31 -5.62 -9.14
C LYS A 255 -5.29 -4.75 -9.91
N SER A 256 -5.61 -5.10 -11.16
CA SER A 256 -6.73 -4.47 -11.88
C SER A 256 -8.07 -4.99 -11.38
N SER A 257 -8.98 -4.08 -11.06
CA SER A 257 -10.36 -4.44 -10.66
C SER A 257 -11.10 -5.21 -11.76
N GLU A 258 -10.81 -4.96 -13.03
CA GLU A 258 -11.40 -5.66 -14.17
C GLU A 258 -11.10 -7.16 -14.19
N GLY A 259 -9.93 -7.56 -13.69
CA GLY A 259 -9.50 -8.96 -13.59
C GLY A 259 -10.21 -9.76 -12.51
N ARG A 260 -10.94 -9.11 -11.61
CA ARG A 260 -11.62 -9.75 -10.47
C ARG A 260 -12.98 -10.35 -10.87
N PHE A 261 -13.69 -10.93 -9.91
CA PHE A 261 -15.04 -11.44 -10.11
C PHE A 261 -16.06 -10.30 -10.23
N PRO A 262 -17.19 -10.50 -10.94
CA PRO A 262 -18.25 -9.51 -11.06
C PRO A 262 -18.85 -9.09 -9.72
N THR A 263 -19.03 -10.04 -8.78
CA THR A 263 -19.65 -9.80 -7.46
C THR A 263 -18.89 -10.51 -6.34
N CYS A 264 -19.11 -10.07 -5.10
CA CYS A 264 -18.56 -10.73 -3.90
C CYS A 264 -19.10 -12.16 -3.75
N ARG A 265 -20.38 -12.39 -4.06
CA ARG A 265 -21.00 -13.73 -4.00
C ARG A 265 -20.37 -14.68 -5.00
N GLU A 266 -20.11 -14.23 -6.22
CA GLU A 266 -19.46 -15.06 -7.23
C GLU A 266 -18.07 -15.49 -6.78
N PHE A 267 -17.26 -14.55 -6.25
CA PHE A 267 -15.96 -14.86 -5.67
C PHE A 267 -16.07 -15.93 -4.57
N VAL A 268 -16.96 -15.74 -3.58
CA VAL A 268 -17.09 -16.68 -2.45
C VAL A 268 -17.65 -18.02 -2.90
N SER A 269 -18.56 -18.04 -3.86
CA SER A 269 -19.10 -19.29 -4.45
C SER A 269 -18.01 -20.11 -5.15
N GLU A 270 -17.14 -19.46 -5.94
CA GLU A 270 -16.02 -20.13 -6.59
C GLU A 270 -14.97 -20.62 -5.56
N LEU A 271 -14.71 -19.84 -4.50
CA LEU A 271 -13.84 -20.24 -3.42
C LEU A 271 -14.41 -21.45 -2.64
N SER A 272 -15.70 -21.44 -2.35
CA SER A 272 -16.44 -22.55 -1.73
C SER A 272 -16.32 -23.83 -2.55
N ARG A 273 -16.55 -23.73 -3.86
CA ARG A 273 -16.43 -24.86 -4.80
C ARG A 273 -15.01 -25.42 -4.85
N ALA A 274 -14.01 -24.54 -4.86
CA ALA A 274 -12.60 -24.94 -4.89
C ALA A 274 -12.13 -25.62 -3.59
N LEU A 275 -12.69 -25.20 -2.44
CA LEU A 275 -12.32 -25.74 -1.13
C LEU A 275 -13.10 -27.01 -0.74
N LEU A 276 -14.41 -27.08 -1.06
CA LEU A 276 -15.32 -28.12 -0.60
C LEU A 276 -15.64 -29.17 -1.69
N GLY A 277 -15.25 -28.92 -2.96
CA GLY A 277 -15.59 -29.75 -4.11
C GLY A 277 -17.04 -29.57 -4.58
N THR A 278 -17.40 -30.16 -5.73
CA THR A 278 -18.72 -29.99 -6.38
C THR A 278 -19.89 -30.74 -5.69
N GLY A 279 -19.75 -31.16 -4.43
CA GLY A 279 -20.63 -32.11 -3.75
C GLY A 279 -21.40 -31.66 -2.52
N ALA A 280 -21.33 -30.38 -2.10
CA ALA A 280 -22.05 -29.96 -0.90
C ALA A 280 -22.81 -28.64 -1.06
N ALA A 281 -24.04 -28.71 -1.52
CA ALA A 281 -25.03 -27.71 -1.13
C ALA A 281 -25.22 -27.86 0.39
N CYS A 282 -24.54 -27.02 1.17
CA CYS A 282 -24.56 -27.09 2.63
C CYS A 282 -25.92 -26.58 3.15
N SER A 283 -26.87 -27.51 3.37
CA SER A 283 -27.98 -27.23 4.25
C SER A 283 -27.47 -27.17 5.68
N VAL A 284 -27.29 -25.95 6.20
CA VAL A 284 -26.94 -25.71 7.60
C VAL A 284 -28.03 -26.27 8.50
N ARG A 285 -27.85 -27.48 9.01
CA ARG A 285 -28.58 -27.96 10.20
C ARG A 285 -27.92 -27.31 11.41
N VAL A 286 -28.59 -26.31 11.97
CA VAL A 286 -28.28 -25.76 13.28
C VAL A 286 -28.56 -26.87 14.31
N ALA A 287 -27.52 -27.56 14.76
CA ALA A 287 -27.59 -28.42 15.93
C ALA A 287 -27.65 -27.51 17.16
N GLY A 288 -28.83 -27.40 17.77
CA GLY A 288 -29.00 -26.72 19.05
C GLY A 288 -28.30 -27.47 20.17
N GLY A 289 -27.04 -27.09 20.41
CA GLY A 289 -26.28 -27.54 21.58
C GLY A 289 -26.31 -26.45 22.64
N GLN A 290 -27.06 -26.65 23.74
CA GLN A 290 -27.02 -25.78 24.90
C GLN A 290 -25.64 -25.85 25.55
N ILE A 291 -24.88 -24.77 25.48
CA ILE A 291 -23.62 -24.61 26.22
C ILE A 291 -23.97 -24.15 27.63
N LYS A 292 -23.76 -25.04 28.62
CA LYS A 292 -23.82 -24.69 30.04
C LYS A 292 -22.68 -23.77 30.39
N PRO A 293 -22.89 -22.71 31.17
CA PRO A 293 -21.80 -21.83 31.61
C PRO A 293 -20.90 -22.56 32.62
N SER A 294 -19.65 -22.77 32.26
CA SER A 294 -18.64 -23.24 33.22
C SER A 294 -18.21 -22.11 34.14
N ARG A 295 -18.31 -22.35 35.46
CA ARG A 295 -17.90 -21.44 36.51
C ARG A 295 -16.40 -21.16 36.44
N LEU A 296 -16.05 -19.88 36.40
CA LEU A 296 -14.69 -19.38 36.65
C LEU A 296 -14.19 -19.82 38.01
N VAL A 297 -13.18 -20.68 38.01
CA VAL A 297 -12.37 -20.92 39.23
C VAL A 297 -11.18 -19.97 39.16
N SER A 298 -11.27 -18.97 40.06
CA SER A 298 -10.14 -18.12 40.37
C SER A 298 -9.04 -18.95 41.04
N ARG A 299 -7.84 -18.99 40.45
CA ARG A 299 -6.65 -19.46 41.18
C ARG A 299 -5.45 -18.56 40.87
N ASN A 300 -5.03 -17.87 41.92
CA ASN A 300 -3.80 -17.10 42.02
C ASN A 300 -2.60 -17.87 41.49
N ILE A 301 -1.84 -17.28 40.61
CA ILE A 301 -0.41 -17.58 40.42
C ILE A 301 0.34 -16.26 40.41
N LEU A 302 0.89 -15.94 41.59
CA LEU A 302 1.96 -14.98 41.77
C LEU A 302 3.30 -15.73 41.67
N ALA A 303 4.27 -15.03 41.12
CA ALA A 303 5.71 -15.32 41.15
C ALA A 303 6.25 -16.43 40.27
N THR A 304 6.82 -16.03 39.12
CA THR A 304 8.18 -16.36 38.65
C THR A 304 8.40 -15.68 37.24
N GLY A 305 8.94 -14.48 37.25
CA GLY A 305 9.18 -13.72 36.03
C GLY A 305 10.41 -12.79 36.13
N ALA A 306 11.51 -13.25 36.73
CA ALA A 306 12.70 -12.39 36.89
C ALA A 306 14.01 -12.99 36.31
N ALA A 307 13.96 -14.09 35.55
CA ALA A 307 15.18 -14.75 35.08
C ALA A 307 15.38 -14.78 33.56
N ALA A 308 14.42 -14.34 32.76
CA ALA A 308 14.50 -14.45 31.29
C ALA A 308 15.03 -13.20 30.57
N THR A 309 15.11 -12.04 31.23
CA THR A 309 15.54 -10.77 30.62
C THR A 309 17.03 -10.52 30.58
N ALA A 310 17.83 -11.27 31.32
CA ALA A 310 19.29 -11.08 31.39
C ALA A 310 20.08 -11.80 30.25
N VAL A 311 19.49 -12.81 29.61
CA VAL A 311 20.19 -13.61 28.58
C VAL A 311 20.11 -12.98 27.20
N ILE A 312 19.06 -12.18 26.91
CA ILE A 312 18.90 -11.54 25.58
C ILE A 312 19.79 -10.30 25.45
N ALA A 313 20.11 -9.60 26.54
CA ALA A 313 21.00 -8.45 26.52
C ALA A 313 22.49 -8.83 26.31
N ALA A 314 22.92 -10.03 26.73
CA ALA A 314 24.29 -10.48 26.57
C ALA A 314 24.59 -11.03 25.15
N ALA A 315 23.59 -11.55 24.44
CA ALA A 315 23.74 -12.02 23.07
C ALA A 315 23.78 -10.87 22.04
N GLY A 316 23.13 -9.74 22.32
CA GLY A 316 23.13 -8.55 21.46
C GLY A 316 24.47 -7.80 21.47
N LEU A 317 25.17 -7.78 22.61
CA LEU A 317 26.47 -7.09 22.73
C LEU A 317 27.65 -7.88 22.11
N LEU A 318 27.53 -9.20 21.96
CA LEU A 318 28.57 -10.05 21.37
C LEU A 318 28.50 -10.15 19.84
N LEU A 319 27.36 -9.77 19.22
CA LEU A 319 27.20 -9.71 17.78
C LEU A 319 27.57 -8.32 17.20
N TRP A 320 27.59 -7.26 18.02
CA TRP A 320 27.95 -5.92 17.56
C TRP A 320 29.48 -5.71 17.47
N SER A 321 30.29 -6.59 18.07
CA SER A 321 31.77 -6.46 18.07
C SER A 321 32.49 -7.14 16.90
N ARG A 322 31.77 -7.56 15.85
CA ARG A 322 32.38 -8.26 14.69
C ARG A 322 32.14 -7.60 13.32
N HIS A 323 31.83 -6.31 13.28
CA HIS A 323 31.99 -5.57 12.03
C HIS A 323 33.41 -4.99 11.97
N PRO A 324 34.21 -5.31 10.93
CA PRO A 324 35.49 -4.66 10.75
C PRO A 324 35.25 -3.20 10.35
N GLU A 325 35.75 -2.28 11.17
CA GLU A 325 35.86 -0.87 10.78
C GLU A 325 36.66 -0.78 9.49
N LYS A 326 36.04 -0.31 8.42
CA LYS A 326 36.77 0.12 7.23
C LYS A 326 37.51 1.41 7.59
N GLY A 327 38.83 1.33 7.62
CA GLY A 327 39.73 2.46 7.85
C GLY A 327 39.53 3.59 6.82
N PRO A 328 40.05 4.80 7.11
CA PRO A 328 39.82 5.96 6.27
C PRO A 328 40.41 5.77 4.87
N HIS A 329 39.56 5.88 3.85
CA HIS A 329 40.01 5.89 2.46
C HIS A 329 40.86 7.10 2.20
N ALA A 330 42.12 6.86 1.78
CA ALA A 330 43.01 7.87 1.31
C ALA A 330 42.44 8.59 0.08
N ASP A 331 42.49 9.91 0.07
CA ASP A 331 42.16 10.78 -1.08
C ASP A 331 43.03 10.40 -2.29
N VAL A 332 42.56 9.50 -3.13
CA VAL A 332 43.15 9.25 -4.44
C VAL A 332 42.42 10.12 -5.45
N ARG A 333 43.01 11.25 -5.79
CA ARG A 333 42.58 12.03 -6.96
C ARG A 333 42.78 11.18 -8.20
N VAL A 334 41.65 10.60 -8.73
CA VAL A 334 41.64 9.88 -10.00
C VAL A 334 41.47 10.91 -11.13
N PRO A 335 42.28 10.84 -12.21
CA PRO A 335 42.11 11.72 -13.36
C PRO A 335 40.79 11.49 -14.08
N PRO A 336 40.21 12.50 -14.77
CA PRO A 336 38.94 12.39 -15.45
C PRO A 336 38.97 11.27 -16.50
N ALA A 337 37.89 10.51 -16.56
CA ALA A 337 37.71 9.40 -17.50
C ALA A 337 37.95 9.85 -18.96
N ALA A 338 38.68 9.05 -19.71
CA ALA A 338 38.98 9.32 -21.11
C ALA A 338 37.68 9.28 -21.96
N LEU A 339 37.34 10.38 -22.59
CA LEU A 339 36.26 10.55 -23.56
C LEU A 339 36.54 9.74 -24.82
N VAL A 340 35.84 8.66 -25.07
CA VAL A 340 35.86 7.96 -26.37
C VAL A 340 34.59 8.40 -27.14
N LYS A 341 34.76 9.21 -28.17
CA LYS A 341 33.67 9.58 -29.08
C LYS A 341 33.33 8.37 -29.96
N SER A 342 32.15 7.80 -29.78
CA SER A 342 31.59 6.81 -30.70
C SER A 342 30.84 7.52 -31.84
N GLY A 343 31.08 7.10 -33.07
CA GLY A 343 30.56 7.77 -34.24
C GLY A 343 29.06 7.53 -34.48
N ASN A 344 28.40 8.57 -35.04
CA ASN A 344 27.04 8.60 -35.61
C ASN A 344 25.83 8.57 -34.67
N SER A 345 25.89 9.10 -33.46
CA SER A 345 24.70 9.48 -32.71
C SER A 345 24.60 11.00 -32.58
N THR A 346 23.38 11.56 -32.66
CA THR A 346 23.11 12.99 -32.49
C THR A 346 23.28 13.47 -31.02
N ALA A 347 23.41 12.54 -30.06
CA ALA A 347 23.71 12.80 -28.65
C ALA A 347 25.17 12.41 -28.34
N ALA A 348 25.89 13.22 -27.56
CA ALA A 348 27.23 12.87 -27.08
C ALA A 348 27.11 11.71 -26.07
N GLU A 349 27.73 10.58 -26.37
CA GLU A 349 27.77 9.39 -25.52
C GLU A 349 29.16 9.26 -24.87
N LEU A 350 29.19 8.81 -23.63
CA LEU A 350 30.38 8.54 -22.83
C LEU A 350 30.32 7.09 -22.33
N VAL A 351 31.34 6.30 -22.56
CA VAL A 351 31.50 4.99 -21.90
C VAL A 351 32.33 5.18 -20.64
N ASN A 352 31.77 4.84 -19.50
CA ASN A 352 32.46 4.94 -18.22
C ASN A 352 33.38 3.73 -18.03
N ALA A 353 34.67 3.99 -17.83
CA ALA A 353 35.71 2.95 -17.74
C ALA A 353 35.55 2.07 -16.46
N LYS A 354 34.90 2.56 -15.39
CA LYS A 354 34.73 1.80 -14.14
C LYS A 354 33.66 0.72 -14.25
N ASP A 355 32.46 1.10 -14.65
CA ASP A 355 31.32 0.19 -14.72
C ASP A 355 31.12 -0.42 -16.12
N GLY A 356 31.62 0.22 -17.17
CA GLY A 356 31.47 -0.17 -18.56
C GLY A 356 30.13 0.26 -19.18
N LEU A 357 29.31 1.01 -18.43
CA LEU A 357 28.03 1.50 -18.95
C LEU A 357 28.22 2.71 -19.86
N THR A 358 27.31 2.84 -20.82
CA THR A 358 27.22 4.04 -21.67
C THR A 358 26.33 5.07 -20.99
N TYR A 359 26.77 6.31 -20.99
CA TYR A 359 26.05 7.48 -20.48
C TYR A 359 25.72 8.42 -21.62
N VAL A 360 24.53 8.98 -21.63
CA VAL A 360 24.04 9.90 -22.66
C VAL A 360 24.00 11.31 -22.09
N MET A 361 24.48 12.30 -22.82
CA MET A 361 24.42 13.70 -22.42
C MET A 361 22.97 14.21 -22.51
N ILE A 362 22.42 14.64 -21.40
CA ILE A 362 21.14 15.32 -21.31
C ILE A 362 21.41 16.83 -21.26
N PRO A 363 20.90 17.62 -22.24
CA PRO A 363 21.14 19.05 -22.24
C PRO A 363 20.38 19.77 -21.13
N GLU A 364 20.88 20.96 -20.79
CA GLU A 364 20.12 21.93 -20.01
C GLU A 364 18.80 22.27 -20.72
N GLY A 365 17.77 22.64 -19.94
CA GLY A 365 16.50 23.01 -20.53
C GLY A 365 15.38 23.15 -19.51
N SER A 366 14.25 23.70 -19.98
CA SER A 366 13.05 23.85 -19.17
C SER A 366 11.97 22.89 -19.65
N PHE A 367 11.20 22.34 -18.72
CA PHE A 367 10.10 21.44 -18.98
C PHE A 367 8.97 21.61 -17.95
N THR A 368 7.81 21.04 -18.23
CA THR A 368 6.71 20.97 -17.25
C THR A 368 6.80 19.65 -16.50
N MET A 369 7.05 19.70 -15.20
CA MET A 369 7.14 18.54 -14.31
C MET A 369 5.79 18.21 -13.71
N GLY A 370 5.49 16.92 -13.57
CA GLY A 370 4.25 16.41 -12.95
C GLY A 370 3.26 15.83 -13.94
N CYS A 371 2.09 15.38 -13.44
CA CYS A 371 1.05 14.76 -14.23
C CYS A 371 0.18 15.82 -14.90
N ASP A 372 0.17 15.83 -16.24
CA ASP A 372 -0.61 16.73 -17.10
C ASP A 372 -1.71 16.02 -17.89
N GLN A 373 -1.83 14.69 -17.78
CA GLN A 373 -2.76 13.87 -18.54
C GLN A 373 -3.28 12.69 -17.72
N GLY A 374 -4.54 12.30 -17.96
CA GLY A 374 -5.15 11.15 -17.31
C GLY A 374 -5.54 11.38 -15.86
N THR A 375 -5.58 10.31 -15.07
CA THR A 375 -5.87 10.36 -13.63
C THR A 375 -4.60 10.64 -12.86
N CYS A 376 -4.43 11.90 -12.44
CA CYS A 376 -3.24 12.34 -11.72
C CYS A 376 -3.31 11.99 -10.23
N ARG A 377 -2.24 11.46 -9.68
CA ARG A 377 -2.08 11.27 -8.23
C ARG A 377 -1.83 12.62 -7.55
N PRO A 378 -2.29 12.79 -6.29
CA PRO A 378 -2.10 14.04 -5.54
C PRO A 378 -0.64 14.49 -5.38
N ASP A 379 0.29 13.55 -5.35
CA ASP A 379 1.73 13.77 -5.20
C ASP A 379 2.45 14.09 -6.53
N THR A 380 1.71 14.05 -7.66
CA THR A 380 2.22 14.40 -8.99
C THR A 380 1.66 15.75 -9.50
N VAL A 381 0.93 16.46 -8.65
CA VAL A 381 0.31 17.76 -8.96
C VAL A 381 0.61 18.79 -7.85
N PRO A 382 0.57 20.10 -8.17
CA PRO A 382 0.33 20.69 -9.48
C PRO A 382 1.49 20.46 -10.44
N VAL A 383 1.18 20.47 -11.75
CA VAL A 383 2.24 20.62 -12.75
C VAL A 383 2.90 21.97 -12.59
N HIS A 384 4.22 22.02 -12.75
CA HIS A 384 5.00 23.26 -12.56
C HIS A 384 6.19 23.29 -13.51
N GLY A 385 6.64 24.50 -13.83
CA GLY A 385 7.79 24.71 -14.70
C GLY A 385 9.09 24.44 -13.92
N VAL A 386 9.97 23.61 -14.48
CA VAL A 386 11.30 23.30 -13.93
C VAL A 386 12.35 23.57 -15.00
N THR A 387 13.48 24.14 -14.58
CA THR A 387 14.66 24.38 -15.43
C THR A 387 15.84 23.62 -14.85
N ILE A 388 16.46 22.77 -15.64
CA ILE A 388 17.76 22.16 -15.38
C ILE A 388 18.81 23.09 -15.97
N SER A 389 19.65 23.69 -15.11
CA SER A 389 20.54 24.78 -15.50
C SER A 389 21.86 24.34 -16.12
N LYS A 390 22.22 23.05 -16.00
CA LYS A 390 23.49 22.49 -16.48
C LYS A 390 23.26 21.16 -17.17
N PRO A 391 23.98 20.87 -18.27
CA PRO A 391 23.93 19.55 -18.87
C PRO A 391 24.56 18.52 -17.91
N PHE A 392 24.04 17.30 -17.94
CA PHE A 392 24.56 16.17 -17.18
C PHE A 392 24.55 14.91 -18.06
N TYR A 393 25.26 13.87 -17.64
CA TYR A 393 25.19 12.57 -18.26
C TYR A 393 24.31 11.64 -17.44
N LEU A 394 23.43 10.88 -18.11
CA LEU A 394 22.58 9.87 -17.49
C LEU A 394 22.94 8.51 -18.07
N SER A 395 23.04 7.46 -17.27
CA SER A 395 23.27 6.12 -17.80
C SER A 395 22.16 5.73 -18.78
N LYS A 396 22.56 5.19 -19.93
CA LYS A 396 21.69 4.87 -21.06
C LYS A 396 20.60 3.86 -20.73
N THR A 397 20.89 3.00 -19.75
CA THR A 397 19.99 1.96 -19.20
C THR A 397 19.98 2.08 -17.67
N GLU A 398 19.13 1.30 -17.04
CA GLU A 398 19.33 0.96 -15.64
C GLU A 398 20.72 0.34 -15.45
N VAL A 399 21.29 0.44 -14.26
CA VAL A 399 22.53 -0.27 -13.92
C VAL A 399 22.26 -1.78 -14.04
N THR A 400 23.05 -2.46 -14.86
CA THR A 400 22.90 -3.90 -15.06
C THR A 400 23.52 -4.70 -13.93
N SER A 401 23.04 -5.93 -13.74
CA SER A 401 23.64 -6.86 -12.77
C SER A 401 25.12 -7.10 -13.04
N GLU A 402 25.54 -7.19 -14.31
CA GLU A 402 26.95 -7.31 -14.69
C GLU A 402 27.79 -6.11 -14.23
N ALA A 403 27.24 -4.90 -14.37
CA ALA A 403 27.94 -3.68 -13.92
C ALA A 403 27.99 -3.60 -12.38
N TYR A 404 26.90 -3.99 -11.71
CA TYR A 404 26.82 -4.03 -10.26
C TYR A 404 27.76 -5.09 -9.65
N ASP A 405 27.87 -6.25 -10.28
CA ASP A 405 28.78 -7.33 -9.86
C ASP A 405 30.25 -6.88 -9.80
N LYS A 406 30.67 -5.95 -10.69
CA LYS A 406 32.02 -5.37 -10.64
C LYS A 406 32.25 -4.53 -9.38
N PHE A 407 31.24 -3.82 -8.92
CA PHE A 407 31.27 -3.04 -7.67
C PHE A 407 31.24 -3.94 -6.44
N ALA A 408 30.31 -4.89 -6.41
CA ALA A 408 30.10 -5.78 -5.27
C ALA A 408 31.15 -6.88 -5.15
N GLY A 409 31.96 -7.14 -6.18
CA GLY A 409 32.88 -8.26 -6.23
C GLY A 409 32.18 -9.61 -6.30
N THR A 410 31.01 -9.66 -6.91
CA THR A 410 30.14 -10.84 -7.02
C THR A 410 29.97 -11.28 -8.48
N SER A 411 29.23 -12.36 -8.68
CA SER A 411 28.77 -12.82 -10.00
C SER A 411 27.39 -13.41 -9.85
N SER A 412 26.39 -12.57 -10.09
CA SER A 412 24.97 -12.97 -9.99
C SER A 412 24.51 -13.90 -11.10
N GLY A 413 25.18 -13.85 -12.27
CA GLY A 413 24.78 -14.58 -13.48
C GLY A 413 23.60 -13.96 -14.22
N GLU A 414 23.05 -12.83 -13.76
CA GLU A 414 21.89 -12.17 -14.37
C GLU A 414 22.25 -11.25 -15.57
N GLY A 415 23.55 -10.96 -15.77
CA GLY A 415 24.08 -10.27 -16.95
C GLY A 415 23.46 -8.90 -17.20
N GLN A 416 22.78 -8.77 -18.35
CA GLN A 416 22.20 -7.51 -18.80
C GLN A 416 20.85 -7.16 -18.16
N LYS A 417 20.33 -7.94 -17.21
CA LYS A 417 19.16 -7.53 -16.44
C LYS A 417 19.52 -6.39 -15.49
N PRO A 418 18.59 -5.50 -15.15
CA PRO A 418 18.81 -4.50 -14.10
C PRO A 418 19.25 -5.12 -12.79
N ALA A 419 20.20 -4.49 -12.12
CA ALA A 419 20.53 -4.78 -10.74
C ALA A 419 19.33 -4.43 -9.86
N ALA A 420 18.71 -5.46 -9.31
CA ALA A 420 17.53 -5.34 -8.45
C ALA A 420 17.82 -5.90 -7.05
N ASN A 421 16.88 -5.78 -6.11
CA ASN A 421 17.10 -6.08 -4.69
C ASN A 421 18.22 -5.25 -4.06
N VAL A 422 18.39 -4.01 -4.50
CA VAL A 422 19.37 -3.04 -3.98
C VAL A 422 18.67 -2.00 -3.12
N SER A 423 19.25 -1.64 -1.99
CA SER A 423 18.78 -0.54 -1.16
C SER A 423 19.16 0.82 -1.79
N TRP A 424 18.56 1.90 -1.31
CA TRP A 424 18.96 3.24 -1.76
C TRP A 424 20.43 3.55 -1.43
N ASP A 425 20.89 3.10 -0.25
CA ASP A 425 22.28 3.29 0.16
C ASP A 425 23.24 2.52 -0.76
N ASP A 426 22.91 1.26 -1.13
CA ASP A 426 23.71 0.48 -2.08
C ASP A 426 23.74 1.14 -3.47
N ALA A 427 22.61 1.66 -3.93
CA ALA A 427 22.49 2.35 -5.21
C ALA A 427 23.32 3.64 -5.24
N ARG A 428 23.28 4.43 -4.16
CA ARG A 428 24.12 5.63 -3.97
C ARG A 428 25.59 5.26 -4.01
N ASP A 429 26.01 4.30 -3.19
CA ASP A 429 27.41 3.89 -3.04
C ASP A 429 27.97 3.35 -4.36
N TYR A 430 27.17 2.63 -5.14
CA TYR A 430 27.53 2.23 -6.49
C TYR A 430 27.75 3.44 -7.41
N CYS A 431 26.79 4.39 -7.45
CA CYS A 431 26.92 5.55 -8.32
C CYS A 431 28.13 6.41 -7.94
N GLU A 432 28.43 6.59 -6.65
CA GLU A 432 29.64 7.27 -6.17
C GLU A 432 30.91 6.48 -6.55
N TRP A 433 30.91 5.15 -6.43
CA TRP A 433 32.00 4.32 -6.91
C TRP A 433 32.20 4.49 -8.42
N ALA A 434 31.14 4.54 -9.22
CA ALA A 434 31.20 4.78 -10.65
C ALA A 434 31.69 6.20 -11.01
N GLY A 435 31.79 7.11 -10.05
CA GLY A 435 32.27 8.49 -10.21
C GLY A 435 31.15 9.50 -10.45
N GLY A 436 29.91 9.15 -10.10
CA GLY A 436 28.72 9.98 -10.23
C GLY A 436 27.85 9.97 -8.98
N ARG A 437 26.57 10.05 -9.18
CA ARG A 437 25.52 10.11 -8.14
C ARG A 437 24.21 9.55 -8.67
N LEU A 438 23.23 9.34 -7.79
CA LEU A 438 21.85 9.15 -8.23
C LEU A 438 21.34 10.45 -8.89
N PRO A 439 20.48 10.39 -9.92
CA PRO A 439 19.84 11.57 -10.48
C PRO A 439 18.87 12.20 -9.48
N THR A 440 18.68 13.53 -9.56
CA THR A 440 17.54 14.17 -8.88
C THR A 440 16.24 13.78 -9.59
N GLU A 441 15.11 13.93 -8.89
CA GLU A 441 13.79 13.63 -9.47
C GLU A 441 13.51 14.49 -10.71
N ALA A 442 13.92 15.74 -10.67
CA ALA A 442 13.77 16.66 -11.79
C ALA A 442 14.65 16.29 -12.98
N GLU A 443 15.91 15.90 -12.76
CA GLU A 443 16.81 15.42 -13.80
C GLU A 443 16.27 14.15 -14.46
N TRP A 444 15.79 13.22 -13.65
CA TRP A 444 15.20 11.96 -14.14
C TRP A 444 13.98 12.23 -15.04
N GLU A 445 13.04 13.08 -14.59
CA GLU A 445 11.84 13.39 -15.37
C GLU A 445 12.16 14.22 -16.61
N HIS A 446 13.13 15.16 -16.54
CA HIS A 446 13.62 15.91 -17.69
C HIS A 446 14.17 14.97 -18.78
N ALA A 447 14.99 14.01 -18.40
CA ALA A 447 15.52 13.00 -19.32
C ALA A 447 14.42 12.07 -19.87
N ALA A 448 13.46 11.68 -19.04
CA ALA A 448 12.34 10.82 -19.42
C ALA A 448 11.41 11.51 -20.43
N ARG A 449 11.07 12.78 -20.21
CA ARG A 449 10.23 13.58 -21.10
C ARG A 449 10.91 13.97 -22.41
N GLY A 450 12.21 13.93 -22.51
CA GLY A 450 13.14 14.33 -23.59
C GLY A 450 12.66 14.25 -25.03
N SER A 451 11.40 14.48 -25.27
CA SER A 451 10.71 14.94 -26.47
C SER A 451 9.27 14.45 -26.62
N GLU A 452 8.42 15.29 -27.17
CA GLU A 452 6.97 15.20 -27.39
C GLU A 452 6.47 14.10 -28.34
N ARG A 453 7.27 13.12 -28.74
CA ARG A 453 6.76 12.01 -29.57
C ARG A 453 6.18 10.93 -28.68
N LYS A 454 4.87 10.84 -28.63
CA LYS A 454 4.12 9.75 -27.99
C LYS A 454 4.32 8.45 -28.78
N SER A 455 5.36 7.70 -28.43
CA SER A 455 5.42 6.30 -28.84
C SER A 455 4.42 5.49 -28.00
N PRO A 456 3.75 4.50 -28.57
CA PRO A 456 2.92 3.59 -27.77
C PRO A 456 3.74 2.98 -26.61
N LEU A 457 3.18 2.95 -25.41
CA LEU A 457 3.88 2.44 -24.22
C LEU A 457 4.48 1.05 -24.43
N GLY A 458 3.80 0.19 -25.17
CA GLY A 458 4.28 -1.16 -25.45
C GLY A 458 5.56 -1.25 -26.30
N GLU A 459 5.96 -0.17 -26.99
CA GLU A 459 7.20 -0.11 -27.77
C GLU A 459 8.41 0.30 -26.93
N THR A 460 8.19 1.08 -25.85
CA THR A 460 9.24 1.69 -25.05
C THR A 460 9.34 1.11 -23.64
N ALA A 461 8.34 0.38 -23.17
CA ALA A 461 8.22 -0.08 -21.78
C ALA A 461 7.97 -1.58 -21.64
N TRP A 462 8.53 -2.17 -20.61
CA TRP A 462 8.13 -3.46 -20.05
C TRP A 462 7.25 -3.22 -18.82
N TYR A 463 5.96 -3.58 -18.91
CA TYR A 463 4.98 -3.45 -17.83
C TYR A 463 4.10 -4.70 -17.79
N ARG A 464 3.19 -4.82 -16.84
CA ARG A 464 2.45 -6.06 -16.53
C ARG A 464 1.89 -6.78 -17.76
N SER A 465 1.28 -6.06 -18.70
CA SER A 465 0.59 -6.69 -19.83
C SER A 465 1.54 -7.29 -20.87
N ASN A 466 2.82 -6.89 -20.92
CA ASN A 466 3.76 -7.35 -21.94
C ASN A 466 5.06 -7.96 -21.40
N SER A 467 5.33 -7.83 -20.09
CA SER A 467 6.55 -8.36 -19.45
C SER A 467 6.48 -9.85 -19.16
N GLY A 468 5.28 -10.43 -19.10
CA GLY A 468 5.06 -11.79 -18.58
C GLY A 468 5.39 -11.92 -17.09
N GLY A 469 5.22 -10.82 -16.32
CA GLY A 469 5.46 -10.79 -14.87
C GLY A 469 6.94 -10.88 -14.49
N LYS A 470 7.87 -10.51 -15.37
CA LYS A 470 9.31 -10.65 -15.13
C LYS A 470 10.08 -9.40 -15.57
N VAL A 471 11.07 -9.02 -14.78
CA VAL A 471 12.09 -8.05 -15.18
C VAL A 471 12.86 -8.58 -16.39
N ARG A 472 13.06 -7.74 -17.40
CA ARG A 472 13.70 -8.06 -18.68
C ARG A 472 15.11 -7.49 -18.72
N ALA A 473 15.92 -8.00 -19.66
CA ALA A 473 17.21 -7.40 -19.94
C ALA A 473 17.03 -5.93 -20.34
N ALA A 474 17.90 -5.07 -19.86
CA ALA A 474 17.88 -3.64 -20.17
C ALA A 474 18.07 -3.39 -21.69
N ALA A 475 17.58 -2.26 -22.18
CA ALA A 475 17.66 -1.84 -23.57
C ALA A 475 17.03 -2.81 -24.59
N THR A 476 16.10 -3.65 -24.19
CA THR A 476 15.38 -4.55 -25.15
C THR A 476 14.16 -3.89 -25.77
N LYS A 477 13.77 -2.70 -25.30
CA LYS A 477 12.77 -1.81 -25.89
C LYS A 477 13.42 -0.59 -26.53
N ALA A 478 12.67 0.12 -27.35
CA ALA A 478 13.18 1.33 -28.01
C ALA A 478 13.52 2.43 -26.99
N PRO A 479 14.61 3.19 -27.23
CA PRO A 479 14.93 4.33 -26.37
C PRO A 479 13.97 5.49 -26.61
N ASN A 480 13.90 6.42 -25.67
CA ASN A 480 13.30 7.72 -25.90
C ASN A 480 14.19 8.58 -26.85
N ARG A 481 13.76 9.79 -27.20
CA ARG A 481 14.54 10.65 -28.11
C ARG A 481 15.87 11.17 -27.51
N ALA A 482 15.99 11.19 -26.20
CA ALA A 482 17.28 11.49 -25.57
C ALA A 482 18.26 10.32 -25.73
N GLY A 483 17.83 9.17 -26.23
CA GLY A 483 18.64 7.97 -26.39
C GLY A 483 18.69 7.10 -25.14
N VAL A 484 17.84 7.36 -24.14
CA VAL A 484 17.78 6.64 -22.86
C VAL A 484 16.68 5.58 -22.93
N HIS A 485 17.01 4.34 -22.52
CA HIS A 485 16.10 3.20 -22.51
C HIS A 485 15.43 3.03 -21.15
N ASP A 486 14.32 2.32 -21.15
CA ASP A 486 13.62 1.78 -19.99
C ASP A 486 13.23 2.84 -18.93
N MET A 487 13.02 4.12 -19.37
CA MET A 487 12.53 5.19 -18.50
C MET A 487 11.08 4.95 -18.03
N GLN A 488 10.44 3.92 -18.56
CA GLN A 488 9.08 3.50 -18.21
C GLN A 488 9.08 1.98 -18.08
N GLY A 489 8.62 1.45 -16.94
CA GLY A 489 8.53 0.02 -16.68
C GLY A 489 9.87 -0.61 -16.30
N ASN A 490 10.02 -1.90 -16.53
CA ASN A 490 11.11 -2.79 -16.18
C ASN A 490 11.40 -2.84 -14.67
N VAL A 491 12.13 -1.88 -14.09
CA VAL A 491 12.27 -1.72 -12.65
C VAL A 491 11.97 -0.30 -12.20
N TRP A 492 11.42 -0.14 -10.99
CA TRP A 492 11.40 1.14 -10.30
C TRP A 492 12.83 1.61 -10.04
N GLU A 493 13.09 2.89 -10.16
CA GLU A 493 14.43 3.44 -10.05
C GLU A 493 14.57 4.36 -8.83
N TRP A 494 15.57 4.07 -7.97
CA TRP A 494 15.94 4.94 -6.86
C TRP A 494 16.43 6.30 -7.34
N ILE A 495 15.95 7.36 -6.69
CA ILE A 495 16.25 8.76 -6.95
C ILE A 495 16.95 9.37 -5.74
N ALA A 496 17.79 10.41 -5.97
CA ALA A 496 18.50 11.09 -4.90
C ALA A 496 17.59 11.76 -3.87
N ASP A 497 16.41 12.21 -4.31
CA ASP A 497 15.51 13.07 -3.54
C ASP A 497 14.84 12.32 -2.38
N TRP A 498 14.69 13.00 -1.24
CA TRP A 498 13.71 12.61 -0.25
C TRP A 498 12.31 12.79 -0.82
N TYR A 499 11.42 11.87 -0.49
CA TYR A 499 10.03 11.98 -0.91
C TYR A 499 9.29 13.01 -0.07
N GLY A 500 8.55 13.90 -0.75
CA GLY A 500 7.60 14.83 -0.16
C GLY A 500 6.29 14.82 -0.95
N PRO A 501 5.16 14.38 -0.38
CA PRO A 501 3.89 14.24 -1.11
C PRO A 501 3.36 15.58 -1.65
N PHE A 502 3.77 16.69 -1.06
CA PHE A 502 3.36 18.04 -1.48
C PHE A 502 4.51 18.89 -2.03
N TYR A 503 5.67 18.28 -2.29
CA TYR A 503 6.85 19.02 -2.70
C TYR A 503 6.63 19.84 -3.97
N TYR A 504 5.88 19.32 -4.94
CA TYR A 504 5.58 20.02 -6.20
C TYR A 504 4.84 21.37 -6.04
N ARG A 505 4.14 21.59 -4.91
CA ARG A 505 3.47 22.87 -4.59
C ARG A 505 4.45 23.98 -4.19
N MET A 506 5.65 23.62 -3.74
CA MET A 506 6.67 24.54 -3.23
C MET A 506 8.05 24.30 -3.84
N SER A 507 8.12 23.42 -4.86
CA SER A 507 9.37 23.12 -5.56
C SER A 507 9.94 24.41 -6.18
N PRO A 508 11.25 24.70 -5.99
CA PRO A 508 11.88 25.78 -6.76
C PRO A 508 11.87 25.41 -8.26
N ASN A 509 11.81 26.45 -9.10
CA ASN A 509 11.77 26.25 -10.55
C ASN A 509 13.15 25.94 -11.14
N LEU A 510 14.23 26.25 -10.44
CA LEU A 510 15.60 26.06 -10.90
C LEU A 510 16.27 24.95 -10.11
N ASP A 511 16.72 23.90 -10.79
CA ASP A 511 17.46 22.75 -10.23
C ASP A 511 16.88 22.23 -8.90
N PRO A 512 15.60 21.83 -8.85
CA PRO A 512 14.96 21.43 -7.60
C PRO A 512 15.69 20.23 -6.96
N PRO A 513 16.17 20.37 -5.71
CA PRO A 513 16.97 19.31 -5.06
C PRO A 513 16.13 18.29 -4.29
N GLY A 514 14.80 18.39 -4.33
CA GLY A 514 13.93 17.66 -3.43
C GLY A 514 13.85 18.25 -2.01
N PRO A 515 13.05 17.69 -1.13
CA PRO A 515 13.01 18.05 0.29
C PRO A 515 14.38 17.84 0.95
N SER A 516 14.78 18.73 1.88
CA SER A 516 16.07 18.62 2.58
C SER A 516 16.17 17.45 3.56
N ARG A 517 15.02 16.86 3.93
CA ARG A 517 14.90 15.70 4.83
C ARG A 517 13.62 14.93 4.55
N GLY A 518 13.62 13.65 4.90
CA GLY A 518 12.46 12.75 4.77
C GLY A 518 12.73 11.43 5.47
N SER A 519 11.74 10.55 5.47
CA SER A 519 11.87 9.15 5.92
C SER A 519 11.96 8.17 4.75
N GLU A 520 11.69 8.63 3.53
CA GLU A 520 11.58 7.82 2.32
C GLU A 520 12.25 8.51 1.15
N ARG A 521 12.77 7.70 0.22
CA ARG A 521 13.34 8.15 -1.05
C ARG A 521 12.37 7.95 -2.19
N VAL A 522 12.46 8.82 -3.18
CA VAL A 522 11.63 8.75 -4.38
C VAL A 522 12.02 7.55 -5.24
N LEU A 523 11.01 6.91 -5.83
CA LEU A 523 11.12 5.92 -6.90
C LEU A 523 10.39 6.42 -8.15
N ARG A 524 10.93 6.14 -9.33
CA ARG A 524 10.38 6.61 -10.61
C ARG A 524 10.27 5.48 -11.64
N GLY A 525 9.43 5.69 -12.67
CA GLY A 525 9.37 4.88 -13.89
C GLY A 525 8.36 3.74 -13.91
N GLY A 526 7.98 3.18 -12.77
CA GLY A 526 7.20 1.94 -12.74
C GLY A 526 8.09 0.69 -12.90
N SER A 527 7.47 -0.48 -12.98
CA SER A 527 8.20 -1.75 -13.14
C SER A 527 7.51 -2.70 -14.11
N ALA A 528 8.14 -3.84 -14.38
CA ALA A 528 7.59 -4.95 -15.16
C ALA A 528 6.27 -5.52 -14.57
N LEU A 529 5.98 -5.25 -13.31
CA LEU A 529 4.75 -5.66 -12.62
C LEU A 529 3.71 -4.53 -12.52
N SER A 530 4.06 -3.31 -12.91
CA SER A 530 3.15 -2.16 -12.84
C SER A 530 2.10 -2.21 -13.96
N GLU A 531 0.88 -1.76 -13.66
CA GLU A 531 -0.13 -1.50 -14.69
C GLU A 531 0.30 -0.35 -15.61
N ALA A 532 -0.31 -0.24 -16.77
CA ALA A 532 0.02 0.79 -17.76
C ALA A 532 -0.03 2.21 -17.15
N ASP A 533 -1.03 2.48 -16.31
CA ASP A 533 -1.24 3.78 -15.64
C ASP A 533 -0.15 4.12 -14.62
N HIS A 534 0.71 3.16 -14.26
CA HIS A 534 1.82 3.35 -13.33
C HIS A 534 3.19 3.30 -14.01
N ALA A 535 3.24 3.00 -15.31
CA ALA A 535 4.45 3.01 -16.12
C ALA A 535 4.55 4.31 -16.94
N HIS A 536 4.28 5.46 -16.31
CA HIS A 536 4.37 6.78 -16.91
C HIS A 536 5.58 7.57 -16.42
N VAL A 537 6.06 8.49 -17.24
CA VAL A 537 7.20 9.37 -16.91
C VAL A 537 6.94 10.24 -15.66
N TYR A 538 5.70 10.51 -15.31
CA TYR A 538 5.32 11.25 -14.10
C TYR A 538 4.97 10.33 -12.92
N ALA A 539 5.02 8.99 -13.08
CA ALA A 539 4.74 8.08 -11.99
C ALA A 539 5.77 8.23 -10.86
N ARG A 540 5.30 8.42 -9.64
CA ARG A 540 6.09 8.56 -8.42
C ARG A 540 5.74 7.48 -7.43
N TRP A 541 6.72 7.02 -6.70
CA TRP A 541 6.55 6.17 -5.53
C TRP A 541 7.59 6.52 -4.47
N ALA A 542 7.49 5.92 -3.30
CA ALA A 542 8.43 6.16 -2.22
C ALA A 542 8.61 4.95 -1.33
N LEU A 543 9.84 4.72 -0.87
CA LEU A 543 10.17 3.68 0.09
C LEU A 543 11.28 4.15 1.05
N SER A 544 11.35 3.51 2.22
CA SER A 544 12.46 3.70 3.15
C SER A 544 13.78 3.28 2.52
N PRO A 545 14.88 4.01 2.75
CA PRO A 545 16.17 3.79 2.08
C PRO A 545 16.73 2.37 2.19
N GLY A 546 16.51 1.68 3.32
CA GLY A 546 16.98 0.31 3.56
C GLY A 546 16.13 -0.80 2.95
N MET A 547 15.02 -0.47 2.26
CA MET A 547 14.15 -1.46 1.63
C MET A 547 14.69 -1.92 0.29
N THR A 548 14.45 -3.20 -0.03
CA THR A 548 14.82 -3.81 -1.30
C THR A 548 13.65 -4.59 -1.88
N ASP A 549 13.57 -4.68 -3.21
CA ASP A 549 12.58 -5.50 -3.91
C ASP A 549 13.14 -5.94 -5.27
N SER A 550 12.68 -7.07 -5.77
CA SER A 550 13.11 -7.64 -7.05
C SER A 550 12.71 -6.80 -8.28
N THR A 551 11.90 -5.78 -8.10
CA THR A 551 11.45 -4.84 -9.14
C THR A 551 11.97 -3.42 -8.90
N ILE A 552 12.94 -3.24 -8.00
CA ILE A 552 13.58 -1.96 -7.70
C ILE A 552 15.06 -2.04 -8.02
N GLY A 553 15.48 -1.18 -8.93
CA GLY A 553 16.85 -0.94 -9.33
C GLY A 553 17.18 0.55 -9.31
N PHE A 554 18.09 0.99 -10.18
CA PHE A 554 18.51 2.38 -10.24
C PHE A 554 19.29 2.66 -11.52
N ARG A 555 19.52 3.96 -11.78
CA ARG A 555 20.48 4.45 -12.78
C ARG A 555 21.32 5.56 -12.18
N CYS A 556 22.50 5.85 -12.78
CA CYS A 556 23.39 6.88 -12.29
C CYS A 556 23.44 8.11 -13.21
N ALA A 557 23.69 9.26 -12.60
CA ALA A 557 24.03 10.50 -13.29
C ALA A 557 25.50 10.86 -13.05
N LEU A 558 26.16 11.49 -14.04
CA LEU A 558 27.47 12.09 -13.91
C LEU A 558 27.34 13.59 -14.20
N ASP A 559 28.00 14.42 -13.42
CA ASP A 559 28.00 15.85 -13.69
C ASP A 559 28.75 16.14 -14.98
N GLY A 560 28.19 16.98 -15.83
CA GLY A 560 28.88 17.46 -17.03
C GLY A 560 30.12 18.22 -16.61
N ALA A 561 31.30 17.86 -17.13
CA ALA A 561 32.51 18.64 -16.88
C ALA A 561 32.27 20.10 -17.32
N ALA A 562 32.48 21.04 -16.40
CA ALA A 562 32.56 22.43 -16.77
C ALA A 562 33.63 22.60 -17.85
N ARG A 563 33.26 23.14 -19.03
CA ARG A 563 34.16 23.45 -20.12
C ARG A 563 35.14 24.54 -19.68
#